data_84c2801373ee877be6d40a46be1636eb
#
_entry.id   84c2801373ee877be6d40a46be1636eb
#
_cell.length_a   1.000
_cell.length_b   1.000
_cell.length_c   1.000
_cell.angle_alpha   90.00
_cell.angle_beta   90.00
_cell.angle_gamma   90.00
#
_symmetry.space_group_name_H-M   'P 1'
#
loop_
_entity.id
_entity.type
_entity.pdbx_description
1 polymer ?
#
loop_
_entity_poly.entity_id
_entity_poly.type
_entity_poly.pdbx_seq_one_letter_code
_entity_poly.pdbx_strand_id
1 'polypeptide(L)'
;MTFRLRALLPALMLSGLASAAPMTLADYLALSGPAPSAKIAYGSAPSQYAELFRPAGDGPFPVAVLVHGGCWTIKFGGIEQMRNLAGALAAQGIAVWNVEYRRVDEEGGGYPGTYQDMNAALDLLGEQAQRQQLDLGRIVAIGHSAGGQLVQLIAGRARFPASSPLFRADPLPVREIISLGGLADLRNERALIKHSCGRDTVELAGSPSAARPDVFADTNAAELMPNGSHTVLITGELDTVSPPRAAHDYAARARAAGDTASVVILPGASHYDEVAASSPAFKLVLPVIRKALRLAD
;
A
#
# COMPACT_ATOMS: atom_id res chain seq x y z
N MET A 1 40.70 66.17 1.54
CA MET A 1 40.85 64.83 0.97
C MET A 1 39.97 63.89 1.81
N THR A 2 38.77 63.61 1.31
CA THR A 2 37.76 62.79 2.01
C THR A 2 37.64 61.47 1.29
N PHE A 3 38.15 60.39 1.89
CA PHE A 3 38.03 59.02 1.40
C PHE A 3 36.61 58.49 1.71
N ARG A 4 35.83 58.16 0.69
CA ARG A 4 34.54 57.43 0.82
C ARG A 4 34.84 55.93 0.74
N LEU A 5 34.68 55.24 1.86
CA LEU A 5 34.64 53.78 1.90
C LEU A 5 33.33 53.32 1.25
N ARG A 6 33.42 52.55 0.18
CA ARG A 6 32.30 51.81 -0.39
C ARG A 6 32.23 50.42 0.28
N ALA A 7 31.21 50.23 1.07
CA ALA A 7 30.90 48.89 1.61
C ALA A 7 30.35 47.99 0.48
N LEU A 8 31.05 46.92 0.16
CA LEU A 8 30.54 45.82 -0.66
C LEU A 8 29.66 44.92 0.25
N LEU A 9 28.36 44.88 -0.02
CA LEU A 9 27.47 43.87 0.55
C LEU A 9 27.71 42.54 -0.21
N PRO A 10 27.90 41.38 0.50
CA PRO A 10 27.95 40.12 -0.17
C PRO A 10 26.53 39.74 -0.63
N ALA A 11 26.38 39.44 -1.92
CA ALA A 11 25.17 38.86 -2.46
C ALA A 11 25.05 37.44 -1.92
N LEU A 12 24.06 37.21 -1.02
CA LEU A 12 23.65 35.87 -0.61
C LEU A 12 23.03 35.18 -1.82
N MET A 13 23.78 34.28 -2.46
CA MET A 13 23.20 33.35 -3.42
C MET A 13 22.31 32.37 -2.63
N LEU A 14 21.00 32.57 -2.66
CA LEU A 14 20.05 31.50 -2.34
C LEU A 14 20.23 30.45 -3.43
N SER A 15 20.95 29.38 -3.10
CA SER A 15 20.89 28.11 -3.83
C SER A 15 19.47 27.54 -3.62
N GLY A 16 18.58 27.83 -4.58
CA GLY A 16 17.29 27.16 -4.66
C GLY A 16 17.55 25.67 -4.75
N LEU A 17 17.10 24.94 -3.75
CA LEU A 17 16.99 23.48 -3.84
C LEU A 17 16.05 23.21 -5.01
N ALA A 18 16.60 22.79 -6.15
CA ALA A 18 15.81 22.30 -7.26
C ALA A 18 14.98 21.12 -6.70
N SER A 19 13.68 21.30 -6.58
CA SER A 19 12.77 20.21 -6.30
C SER A 19 12.91 19.21 -7.45
N ALA A 20 13.18 17.96 -7.14
CA ALA A 20 13.17 16.90 -8.15
C ALA A 20 11.79 16.91 -8.84
N ALA A 21 11.76 16.71 -10.15
CA ALA A 21 10.50 16.60 -10.87
C ALA A 21 9.71 15.38 -10.32
N PRO A 22 8.37 15.50 -10.22
CA PRO A 22 7.54 14.37 -9.79
C PRO A 22 7.74 13.16 -10.70
N MET A 23 7.75 11.97 -10.13
CA MET A 23 7.90 10.71 -10.88
C MET A 23 6.73 10.50 -11.85
N THR A 24 7.04 9.94 -13.01
CA THR A 24 6.07 9.51 -14.02
C THR A 24 5.76 8.01 -13.91
N LEU A 25 4.75 7.54 -14.65
CA LEU A 25 4.50 6.09 -14.79
C LEU A 25 5.73 5.35 -15.34
N ALA A 26 6.46 5.96 -16.28
CA ALA A 26 7.66 5.33 -16.85
C ALA A 26 8.77 5.18 -15.79
N ASP A 27 8.96 6.17 -14.93
CA ASP A 27 9.90 6.09 -13.81
C ASP A 27 9.49 5.00 -12.82
N TYR A 28 8.20 4.90 -12.50
CA TYR A 28 7.67 3.83 -11.64
C TYR A 28 7.93 2.44 -12.23
N LEU A 29 7.62 2.23 -13.52
CA LEU A 29 7.84 0.95 -14.19
C LEU A 29 9.32 0.57 -14.28
N ALA A 30 10.21 1.55 -14.24
CA ALA A 30 11.66 1.36 -14.20
C ALA A 30 12.21 1.10 -12.80
N LEU A 31 11.38 1.24 -11.74
CA LEU A 31 11.82 0.95 -10.37
C LEU A 31 12.27 -0.51 -10.25
N SER A 32 13.42 -0.68 -9.65
CA SER A 32 14.01 -1.98 -9.36
C SER A 32 14.54 -1.99 -7.92
N GLY A 33 14.79 -3.18 -7.39
CA GLY A 33 15.32 -3.35 -6.05
C GLY A 33 16.13 -4.64 -5.93
N PRO A 34 16.65 -4.95 -4.73
CA PRO A 34 17.40 -6.18 -4.52
C PRO A 34 16.53 -7.42 -4.75
N ALA A 35 17.20 -8.55 -4.98
CA ALA A 35 16.51 -9.84 -4.99
C ALA A 35 15.96 -10.16 -3.58
N PRO A 36 14.78 -10.83 -3.49
CA PRO A 36 14.26 -11.29 -2.21
C PRO A 36 15.15 -12.39 -1.61
N SER A 37 15.10 -12.53 -0.28
CA SER A 37 15.75 -13.63 0.45
C SER A 37 15.12 -14.98 0.13
N ALA A 38 13.81 -15.00 -0.16
CA ALA A 38 13.07 -16.17 -0.57
C ALA A 38 11.84 -15.77 -1.38
N LYS A 39 11.41 -16.67 -2.30
CA LYS A 39 10.11 -16.65 -2.96
C LYS A 39 9.32 -17.85 -2.47
N ILE A 40 8.13 -17.63 -1.90
CA ILE A 40 7.33 -18.65 -1.23
C ILE A 40 5.94 -18.66 -1.84
N ALA A 41 5.55 -19.77 -2.48
CA ALA A 41 4.23 -19.93 -3.08
C ALA A 41 3.17 -20.19 -2.01
N TYR A 42 1.99 -19.57 -2.16
CA TYR A 42 0.79 -19.85 -1.36
C TYR A 42 -0.32 -20.52 -2.19
N GLY A 43 -0.06 -20.76 -3.45
CA GLY A 43 -0.96 -21.45 -4.39
C GLY A 43 -0.22 -21.95 -5.61
N SER A 44 -0.96 -22.51 -6.57
CA SER A 44 -0.40 -23.14 -7.77
C SER A 44 -0.28 -22.20 -9.00
N ALA A 45 -1.01 -21.08 -9.01
CA ALA A 45 -0.93 -20.15 -10.12
C ALA A 45 0.39 -19.33 -10.07
N PRO A 46 0.91 -18.89 -11.24
CA PRO A 46 2.17 -18.14 -11.32
C PRO A 46 2.23 -16.89 -10.43
N SER A 47 1.09 -16.22 -10.21
CA SER A 47 0.96 -15.02 -9.38
C SER A 47 0.57 -15.30 -7.93
N GLN A 48 0.60 -16.57 -7.49
CA GLN A 48 0.27 -16.95 -6.10
C GLN A 48 1.53 -17.17 -5.27
N TYR A 49 2.27 -16.09 -4.97
CA TYR A 49 3.47 -16.15 -4.14
C TYR A 49 3.71 -14.85 -3.38
N ALA A 50 4.56 -14.94 -2.36
CA ALA A 50 5.14 -13.79 -1.70
C ALA A 50 6.66 -13.83 -1.78
N GLU A 51 7.29 -12.66 -1.77
CA GLU A 51 8.72 -12.47 -1.65
C GLU A 51 9.07 -12.04 -0.22
N LEU A 52 9.97 -12.77 0.42
CA LEU A 52 10.50 -12.39 1.72
C LEU A 52 11.79 -11.60 1.55
N PHE A 53 11.85 -10.41 2.15
CA PHE A 53 13.08 -9.65 2.34
C PHE A 53 13.40 -9.66 3.84
N ARG A 54 14.34 -10.50 4.22
CA ARG A 54 14.72 -10.66 5.62
C ARG A 54 15.90 -9.75 5.95
N PRO A 55 15.83 -8.92 7.01
CA PRO A 55 16.97 -8.16 7.49
C PRO A 55 18.13 -9.05 7.93
N ALA A 56 19.33 -8.50 8.01
CA ALA A 56 20.45 -9.15 8.67
C ALA A 56 20.21 -9.27 10.19
N GLY A 57 20.78 -10.29 10.83
CA GLY A 57 20.71 -10.53 12.27
C GLY A 57 19.70 -11.62 12.65
N ASP A 58 19.38 -11.70 13.95
CA ASP A 58 18.71 -12.86 14.54
C ASP A 58 17.20 -12.68 14.77
N GLY A 59 16.64 -11.49 14.59
CA GLY A 59 15.21 -11.25 14.82
C GLY A 59 14.79 -11.37 16.31
N PRO A 60 13.50 -11.48 16.64
CA PRO A 60 12.38 -11.44 15.69
C PRO A 60 12.18 -10.05 15.09
N PHE A 61 11.96 -10.01 13.78
CA PHE A 61 11.84 -8.78 13.01
C PHE A 61 10.39 -8.29 12.95
N PRO A 62 10.12 -6.98 13.11
CA PRO A 62 8.83 -6.40 12.76
C PRO A 62 8.55 -6.60 11.26
N VAL A 63 7.28 -6.67 10.87
CA VAL A 63 6.87 -7.10 9.53
C VAL A 63 6.11 -6.00 8.80
N ALA A 64 6.54 -5.67 7.60
CA ALA A 64 5.77 -4.92 6.63
C ALA A 64 5.23 -5.88 5.54
N VAL A 65 3.91 -6.02 5.44
CA VAL A 65 3.27 -6.66 4.29
C VAL A 65 3.13 -5.62 3.20
N LEU A 66 3.78 -5.81 2.06
CA LEU A 66 3.66 -4.91 0.90
C LEU A 66 2.73 -5.50 -0.13
N VAL A 67 1.85 -4.66 -0.70
CA VAL A 67 0.92 -5.02 -1.78
C VAL A 67 1.01 -3.98 -2.88
N HIS A 68 1.39 -4.43 -4.08
CA HIS A 68 1.63 -3.55 -5.22
C HIS A 68 0.34 -2.98 -5.84
N GLY A 69 0.50 -1.90 -6.59
CA GLY A 69 -0.52 -1.28 -7.42
C GLY A 69 -0.65 -1.91 -8.81
N GLY A 70 -1.03 -1.09 -9.79
CA GLY A 70 -1.15 -1.49 -11.19
C GLY A 70 -2.60 -1.70 -11.65
N CYS A 71 -3.55 -0.99 -11.04
CA CYS A 71 -4.96 -1.03 -11.45
C CYS A 71 -5.54 -2.45 -11.53
N TRP A 72 -5.06 -3.37 -10.69
CA TRP A 72 -5.42 -4.80 -10.66
C TRP A 72 -5.21 -5.52 -12.00
N THR A 73 -4.28 -5.05 -12.86
CA THR A 73 -3.95 -5.65 -14.16
C THR A 73 -2.43 -5.82 -14.33
N ILE A 74 -2.03 -6.74 -15.22
CA ILE A 74 -0.61 -6.98 -15.50
C ILE A 74 0.07 -5.82 -16.27
N LYS A 75 -0.73 -4.96 -16.90
CA LYS A 75 -0.24 -3.89 -17.78
C LYS A 75 0.60 -2.83 -17.07
N PHE A 76 0.31 -2.54 -15.80
CA PHE A 76 0.88 -1.41 -15.08
C PHE A 76 1.90 -1.82 -14.01
N GLY A 77 2.61 -2.92 -14.22
CA GLY A 77 3.62 -3.43 -13.28
C GLY A 77 3.03 -4.36 -12.23
N GLY A 78 3.83 -4.68 -11.22
CA GLY A 78 3.48 -5.64 -10.19
C GLY A 78 4.45 -5.63 -9.01
N ILE A 79 4.71 -6.80 -8.46
CA ILE A 79 5.53 -7.01 -7.27
C ILE A 79 6.97 -6.44 -7.41
N GLU A 80 7.52 -6.44 -8.64
CA GLU A 80 8.90 -6.01 -8.88
C GLU A 80 9.12 -4.54 -8.55
N GLN A 81 8.15 -3.68 -8.83
CA GLN A 81 8.22 -2.25 -8.53
C GLN A 81 8.27 -1.97 -7.02
N MET A 82 7.75 -2.89 -6.20
CA MET A 82 7.80 -2.77 -4.74
C MET A 82 9.14 -3.21 -4.13
N ARG A 83 10.00 -3.92 -4.90
CA ARG A 83 11.30 -4.40 -4.40
C ARG A 83 12.22 -3.27 -3.95
N ASN A 84 12.12 -2.07 -4.55
CA ASN A 84 12.88 -0.90 -4.11
C ASN A 84 12.53 -0.51 -2.67
N LEU A 85 11.24 -0.42 -2.37
CA LEU A 85 10.73 -0.12 -1.02
C LEU A 85 11.03 -1.28 -0.06
N ALA A 86 10.85 -2.53 -0.50
CA ALA A 86 11.14 -3.72 0.30
C ALA A 86 12.61 -3.78 0.74
N GLY A 87 13.54 -3.52 -0.18
CA GLY A 87 14.97 -3.46 0.14
C GLY A 87 15.32 -2.33 1.09
N ALA A 88 14.73 -1.16 0.90
CA ALA A 88 14.94 -0.02 1.78
C ALA A 88 14.43 -0.29 3.21
N LEU A 89 13.28 -0.94 3.36
CA LEU A 89 12.74 -1.34 4.68
C LEU A 89 13.56 -2.45 5.32
N ALA A 90 14.02 -3.45 4.55
CA ALA A 90 14.90 -4.50 5.06
C ALA A 90 16.22 -3.94 5.61
N ALA A 91 16.78 -2.92 4.95
CA ALA A 91 17.97 -2.20 5.43
C ALA A 91 17.71 -1.43 6.75
N GLN A 92 16.44 -1.17 7.10
CA GLN A 92 16.04 -0.56 8.38
C GLN A 92 15.68 -1.59 9.46
N GLY A 93 15.96 -2.88 9.26
CA GLY A 93 15.65 -3.93 10.21
C GLY A 93 14.19 -4.38 10.20
N ILE A 94 13.43 -4.07 9.15
CA ILE A 94 12.02 -4.44 8.98
C ILE A 94 11.94 -5.58 7.96
N ALA A 95 11.47 -6.75 8.38
CA ALA A 95 11.19 -7.84 7.45
C ALA A 95 10.03 -7.47 6.53
N VAL A 96 10.13 -7.80 5.25
CA VAL A 96 9.10 -7.47 4.28
C VAL A 96 8.52 -8.74 3.67
N TRP A 97 7.19 -8.83 3.71
CA TRP A 97 6.37 -9.81 3.03
C TRP A 97 5.71 -9.14 1.83
N ASN A 98 6.38 -9.17 0.67
CA ASN A 98 5.94 -8.52 -0.56
C ASN A 98 5.05 -9.50 -1.33
N VAL A 99 3.78 -9.17 -1.50
CA VAL A 99 2.74 -10.08 -2.01
C VAL A 99 2.48 -9.82 -3.49
N GLU A 100 2.57 -10.88 -4.31
CA GLU A 100 1.99 -10.94 -5.64
C GLU A 100 0.59 -11.55 -5.52
N TYR A 101 -0.31 -11.24 -6.45
CA TYR A 101 -1.69 -11.74 -6.46
C TYR A 101 -2.23 -11.81 -7.89
N ARG A 102 -3.18 -12.71 -8.15
CA ARG A 102 -3.85 -12.78 -9.45
C ARG A 102 -4.68 -11.53 -9.70
N ARG A 103 -4.43 -10.89 -10.82
CA ARG A 103 -5.12 -9.67 -11.26
C ARG A 103 -6.36 -10.05 -12.06
N VAL A 104 -7.22 -9.08 -12.36
CA VAL A 104 -8.51 -9.33 -13.06
C VAL A 104 -8.35 -9.87 -14.49
N ASP A 105 -7.19 -9.68 -15.10
CA ASP A 105 -6.83 -10.19 -16.43
C ASP A 105 -6.01 -11.51 -16.40
N GLU A 106 -5.92 -12.15 -15.23
CA GLU A 106 -5.32 -13.48 -15.04
C GLU A 106 -6.40 -14.52 -14.75
N GLU A 107 -6.14 -15.78 -15.09
CA GLU A 107 -7.06 -16.88 -14.83
C GLU A 107 -7.38 -17.00 -13.34
N GLY A 108 -8.66 -16.96 -12.99
CA GLY A 108 -9.13 -17.00 -11.61
C GLY A 108 -8.89 -15.71 -10.83
N GLY A 109 -8.45 -14.61 -11.46
CA GLY A 109 -8.36 -13.29 -10.84
C GLY A 109 -9.73 -12.59 -10.72
N GLY A 110 -9.73 -11.38 -10.18
CA GLY A 110 -10.96 -10.69 -9.81
C GLY A 110 -11.65 -11.34 -8.60
N TYR A 111 -12.98 -11.14 -8.49
CA TYR A 111 -13.74 -11.78 -7.40
C TYR A 111 -14.07 -13.25 -7.71
N PRO A 112 -13.85 -14.19 -6.77
CA PRO A 112 -13.25 -13.97 -5.45
C PRO A 112 -11.73 -14.11 -5.41
N GLY A 113 -11.08 -14.50 -6.52
CA GLY A 113 -9.71 -15.00 -6.57
C GLY A 113 -8.66 -14.02 -6.06
N THR A 114 -8.66 -12.75 -6.51
CA THR A 114 -7.73 -11.73 -6.03
C THR A 114 -7.78 -11.58 -4.50
N TYR A 115 -8.96 -11.59 -3.93
CA TYR A 115 -9.15 -11.46 -2.48
C TYR A 115 -8.80 -12.74 -1.70
N GLN A 116 -9.06 -13.91 -2.31
CA GLN A 116 -8.63 -15.19 -1.75
C GLN A 116 -7.11 -15.28 -1.72
N ASP A 117 -6.43 -14.72 -2.72
CA ASP A 117 -4.97 -14.66 -2.76
C ASP A 117 -4.41 -13.82 -1.60
N MET A 118 -5.04 -12.68 -1.31
CA MET A 118 -4.65 -11.86 -0.16
C MET A 118 -4.83 -12.61 1.17
N ASN A 119 -5.93 -13.35 1.33
CA ASN A 119 -6.14 -14.19 2.50
C ASN A 119 -5.06 -15.28 2.61
N ALA A 120 -4.81 -16.02 1.52
CA ALA A 120 -3.83 -17.10 1.51
C ALA A 120 -2.40 -16.61 1.76
N ALA A 121 -2.02 -15.45 1.21
CA ALA A 121 -0.72 -14.84 1.44
C ALA A 121 -0.50 -14.46 2.92
N LEU A 122 -1.55 -14.00 3.62
CA LEU A 122 -1.48 -13.68 5.05
C LEU A 122 -1.55 -14.92 5.94
N ASP A 123 -2.32 -15.93 5.55
CA ASP A 123 -2.38 -17.21 6.27
C ASP A 123 -0.98 -17.88 6.21
N LEU A 124 -0.34 -17.90 5.02
CA LEU A 124 1.03 -18.37 4.85
C LEU A 124 2.05 -17.54 5.66
N LEU A 125 1.90 -16.22 5.74
CA LEU A 125 2.76 -15.39 6.60
C LEU A 125 2.68 -15.85 8.05
N GLY A 126 1.48 -16.15 8.56
CA GLY A 126 1.27 -16.70 9.90
C GLY A 126 2.03 -18.02 10.10
N GLU A 127 1.93 -18.94 9.15
CA GLU A 127 2.62 -20.23 9.18
C GLU A 127 4.14 -20.11 9.13
N GLN A 128 4.65 -19.12 8.39
CA GLN A 128 6.10 -18.90 8.22
C GLN A 128 6.73 -18.09 9.35
N ALA A 129 5.95 -17.41 10.19
CA ALA A 129 6.43 -16.41 11.14
C ALA A 129 7.52 -16.93 12.06
N GLN A 130 7.32 -18.09 12.71
CA GLN A 130 8.30 -18.67 13.61
C GLN A 130 9.59 -19.06 12.88
N ARG A 131 9.47 -19.77 11.75
CA ARG A 131 10.61 -20.22 10.95
C ARG A 131 11.46 -19.07 10.42
N GLN A 132 10.81 -17.97 10.04
CA GLN A 132 11.47 -16.78 9.48
C GLN A 132 11.83 -15.74 10.53
N GLN A 133 11.58 -16.02 11.82
CA GLN A 133 11.82 -15.11 12.95
C GLN A 133 11.11 -13.76 12.78
N LEU A 134 9.81 -13.80 12.45
CA LEU A 134 8.97 -12.63 12.24
C LEU A 134 8.12 -12.34 13.48
N ASP A 135 8.05 -11.06 13.89
CA ASP A 135 7.22 -10.60 14.99
C ASP A 135 5.88 -10.08 14.47
N LEU A 136 4.86 -10.95 14.46
CA LEU A 136 3.51 -10.60 14.05
C LEU A 136 2.78 -9.70 15.05
N GLY A 137 3.34 -9.46 16.24
CA GLY A 137 2.84 -8.42 17.18
C GLY A 137 3.21 -7.00 16.73
N ARG A 138 4.17 -6.86 15.80
CA ARG A 138 4.58 -5.62 15.16
C ARG A 138 4.45 -5.78 13.65
N ILE A 139 3.21 -5.74 13.16
CA ILE A 139 2.88 -5.92 11.74
C ILE A 139 2.15 -4.69 11.21
N VAL A 140 2.50 -4.25 10.00
CA VAL A 140 1.82 -3.22 9.23
C VAL A 140 1.56 -3.72 7.81
N ALA A 141 0.37 -3.45 7.24
CA ALA A 141 0.13 -3.66 5.82
C ALA A 141 0.21 -2.33 5.07
N ILE A 142 0.99 -2.33 3.99
CA ILE A 142 1.29 -1.15 3.17
C ILE A 142 0.91 -1.49 1.74
N GLY A 143 -0.03 -0.75 1.17
CA GLY A 143 -0.47 -0.98 -0.20
C GLY A 143 -0.41 0.29 -1.04
N HIS A 144 0.04 0.15 -2.28
CA HIS A 144 0.09 1.23 -3.24
C HIS A 144 -1.09 1.15 -4.21
N SER A 145 -1.79 2.27 -4.46
CA SER A 145 -2.82 2.35 -5.52
C SER A 145 -3.88 1.24 -5.36
N ALA A 146 -4.00 0.35 -6.33
CA ALA A 146 -4.83 -0.86 -6.27
C ALA A 146 -4.51 -1.73 -5.02
N GLY A 147 -3.24 -1.86 -4.65
CA GLY A 147 -2.80 -2.55 -3.43
C GLY A 147 -3.26 -1.84 -2.16
N GLY A 148 -3.43 -0.51 -2.19
CA GLY A 148 -4.01 0.27 -1.10
C GLY A 148 -5.45 -0.17 -0.79
N GLN A 149 -6.26 -0.43 -1.82
CA GLN A 149 -7.60 -1.00 -1.66
C GLN A 149 -7.54 -2.39 -0.99
N LEU A 150 -6.61 -3.24 -1.44
CA LEU A 150 -6.48 -4.60 -0.91
C LEU A 150 -6.05 -4.62 0.56
N VAL A 151 -5.07 -3.78 0.97
CA VAL A 151 -4.65 -3.74 2.39
C VAL A 151 -5.72 -3.12 3.30
N GLN A 152 -6.50 -2.15 2.82
CA GLN A 152 -7.61 -1.61 3.58
C GLN A 152 -8.73 -2.65 3.75
N LEU A 153 -8.96 -3.50 2.74
CA LEU A 153 -9.91 -4.61 2.85
C LEU A 153 -9.42 -5.68 3.85
N ILE A 154 -8.10 -5.96 3.89
CA ILE A 154 -7.47 -6.88 4.84
C ILE A 154 -7.79 -6.50 6.29
N ALA A 155 -7.78 -5.21 6.63
CA ALA A 155 -8.12 -4.74 7.96
C ALA A 155 -9.51 -5.20 8.41
N GLY A 156 -10.47 -5.26 7.46
CA GLY A 156 -11.85 -5.69 7.71
C GLY A 156 -12.10 -7.19 7.58
N ARG A 157 -11.08 -8.02 7.32
CA ARG A 157 -11.30 -9.43 6.94
C ARG A 157 -11.99 -10.30 8.02
N ALA A 158 -11.90 -9.93 9.28
CA ALA A 158 -12.64 -10.58 10.37
C ALA A 158 -14.16 -10.28 10.34
N ARG A 159 -14.58 -9.30 9.53
CA ARG A 159 -15.98 -8.88 9.39
C ARG A 159 -16.66 -9.41 8.14
N PHE A 160 -15.96 -10.20 7.34
CA PHE A 160 -16.60 -10.83 6.20
C PHE A 160 -17.80 -11.67 6.64
N PRO A 161 -18.94 -11.59 5.95
CA PRO A 161 -20.08 -12.47 6.22
C PRO A 161 -19.67 -13.94 6.14
N ALA A 162 -20.21 -14.78 7.02
CA ALA A 162 -19.91 -16.22 7.01
C ALA A 162 -20.30 -16.91 5.68
N SER A 163 -21.20 -16.31 4.90
CA SER A 163 -21.61 -16.76 3.57
C SER A 163 -20.64 -16.32 2.47
N SER A 164 -19.72 -15.40 2.74
CA SER A 164 -18.73 -14.95 1.76
C SER A 164 -17.65 -16.02 1.54
N PRO A 165 -17.21 -16.28 0.30
CA PRO A 165 -16.06 -17.14 0.03
C PRO A 165 -14.74 -16.60 0.57
N LEU A 166 -14.76 -15.35 1.06
CA LEU A 166 -13.61 -14.67 1.68
C LEU A 166 -13.57 -14.85 3.20
N PHE A 167 -14.62 -15.43 3.80
CA PHE A 167 -14.70 -15.65 5.25
C PHE A 167 -13.52 -16.50 5.77
N ARG A 168 -13.01 -16.13 6.92
CA ARG A 168 -12.02 -16.88 7.73
C ARG A 168 -12.46 -16.84 9.18
N ALA A 169 -12.46 -17.99 9.85
CA ALA A 169 -12.90 -18.11 11.23
C ALA A 169 -11.97 -17.37 12.21
N ASP A 170 -10.67 -17.44 11.99
CA ASP A 170 -9.65 -16.79 12.84
C ASP A 170 -8.54 -16.19 11.97
N PRO A 171 -8.80 -15.05 11.31
CA PRO A 171 -7.82 -14.43 10.43
C PRO A 171 -6.70 -13.75 11.24
N LEU A 172 -5.43 -13.85 10.79
CA LEU A 172 -4.32 -13.06 11.33
C LEU A 172 -4.71 -11.57 11.38
N PRO A 173 -4.79 -10.95 12.56
CA PRO A 173 -5.19 -9.55 12.66
C PRO A 173 -4.09 -8.62 12.14
N VAL A 174 -4.43 -7.73 11.20
CA VAL A 174 -3.55 -6.64 10.75
C VAL A 174 -4.30 -5.34 10.96
N ARG A 175 -3.92 -4.59 11.99
CA ARG A 175 -4.63 -3.37 12.39
C ARG A 175 -3.93 -2.08 11.96
N GLU A 176 -2.64 -2.11 11.74
CA GLU A 176 -1.87 -0.97 11.25
C GLU A 176 -1.87 -1.00 9.72
N ILE A 177 -2.49 -0.01 9.10
CA ILE A 177 -2.67 0.07 7.64
C ILE A 177 -2.08 1.37 7.13
N ILE A 178 -1.25 1.28 6.10
CA ILE A 178 -0.74 2.43 5.36
C ILE A 178 -1.16 2.28 3.90
N SER A 179 -1.95 3.22 3.43
CA SER A 179 -2.42 3.28 2.05
C SER A 179 -1.67 4.40 1.33
N LEU A 180 -0.86 4.03 0.36
CA LEU A 180 -0.08 4.93 -0.50
C LEU A 180 -0.90 5.16 -1.78
N GLY A 181 -1.54 6.32 -1.93
CA GLY A 181 -2.40 6.64 -3.07
C GLY A 181 -3.50 5.59 -3.34
N GLY A 182 -4.05 4.97 -2.30
CA GLY A 182 -4.96 3.84 -2.46
C GLY A 182 -6.35 4.24 -2.96
N LEU A 183 -6.92 3.39 -3.82
CA LEU A 183 -8.27 3.50 -4.39
C LEU A 183 -9.27 2.68 -3.56
N ALA A 184 -9.52 3.09 -2.32
CA ALA A 184 -10.10 2.24 -1.27
C ALA A 184 -11.62 2.07 -1.31
N ASP A 185 -12.37 3.04 -1.81
CA ASP A 185 -13.83 3.02 -1.82
C ASP A 185 -14.36 2.70 -3.22
N LEU A 186 -14.36 1.41 -3.56
CA LEU A 186 -14.80 0.92 -4.87
C LEU A 186 -16.21 1.37 -5.24
N ARG A 187 -17.09 1.57 -4.26
CA ARG A 187 -18.46 1.99 -4.47
C ARG A 187 -18.56 3.47 -4.85
N ASN A 188 -17.94 4.33 -4.02
CA ASN A 188 -18.09 5.78 -4.16
C ASN A 188 -17.10 6.36 -5.16
N GLU A 189 -15.95 5.70 -5.38
CA GLU A 189 -14.91 6.16 -6.30
C GLU A 189 -14.94 5.48 -7.67
N ARG A 190 -16.04 4.80 -8.02
CA ARG A 190 -16.20 4.11 -9.30
C ARG A 190 -15.83 4.97 -10.52
N ALA A 191 -16.28 6.23 -10.54
CA ALA A 191 -15.98 7.16 -11.62
C ALA A 191 -14.48 7.52 -11.68
N LEU A 192 -13.86 7.74 -10.54
CA LEU A 192 -12.42 8.00 -10.43
C LEU A 192 -11.61 6.78 -10.90
N ILE A 193 -11.95 5.59 -10.42
CA ILE A 193 -11.27 4.33 -10.79
C ILE A 193 -11.39 4.08 -12.29
N LYS A 194 -12.58 4.30 -12.86
CA LYS A 194 -12.79 4.18 -14.32
C LYS A 194 -11.95 5.19 -15.10
N HIS A 195 -11.84 6.42 -14.62
CA HIS A 195 -11.02 7.46 -15.26
C HIS A 195 -9.53 7.12 -15.18
N SER A 196 -9.03 6.76 -13.99
CA SER A 196 -7.60 6.57 -13.73
C SER A 196 -7.07 5.22 -14.22
N CYS A 197 -7.88 4.16 -14.10
CA CYS A 197 -7.49 2.79 -14.44
C CYS A 197 -8.08 2.27 -15.76
N GLY A 198 -9.05 2.99 -16.35
CA GLY A 198 -9.78 2.54 -17.53
C GLY A 198 -10.68 1.32 -17.29
N ARG A 199 -10.98 0.98 -16.02
CA ARG A 199 -11.71 -0.23 -15.62
C ARG A 199 -12.94 0.09 -14.77
N ASP A 200 -13.96 -0.75 -14.89
CA ASP A 200 -15.10 -0.69 -14.00
C ASP A 200 -14.86 -1.53 -12.73
N THR A 201 -15.31 -1.04 -11.59
CA THR A 201 -15.15 -1.72 -10.30
C THR A 201 -15.83 -3.09 -10.25
N VAL A 202 -16.83 -3.36 -11.11
CA VAL A 202 -17.46 -4.68 -11.20
C VAL A 202 -16.53 -5.77 -11.71
N GLU A 203 -15.47 -5.43 -12.45
CA GLU A 203 -14.46 -6.39 -12.88
C GLU A 203 -13.70 -6.96 -11.66
N LEU A 204 -13.54 -6.15 -10.63
CA LEU A 204 -12.89 -6.54 -9.38
C LEU A 204 -13.90 -7.08 -8.35
N ALA A 205 -15.05 -6.43 -8.20
CA ALA A 205 -16.06 -6.78 -7.20
C ALA A 205 -16.97 -7.95 -7.63
N GLY A 206 -16.95 -8.32 -8.91
CA GLY A 206 -17.85 -9.33 -9.48
C GLY A 206 -19.25 -8.79 -9.76
N SER A 207 -20.08 -9.63 -10.38
CA SER A 207 -21.47 -9.28 -10.73
C SER A 207 -22.45 -9.61 -9.61
N PRO A 208 -23.52 -8.83 -9.43
CA PRO A 208 -24.58 -9.16 -8.48
C PRO A 208 -25.29 -10.47 -8.83
N SER A 209 -25.73 -11.19 -7.80
CA SER A 209 -26.56 -12.40 -7.93
C SER A 209 -27.61 -12.44 -6.82
N ALA A 210 -28.53 -13.39 -6.88
CA ALA A 210 -29.54 -13.55 -5.83
C ALA A 210 -28.91 -13.87 -4.46
N ALA A 211 -27.80 -14.61 -4.45
CA ALA A 211 -27.06 -14.92 -3.22
C ALA A 211 -26.12 -13.79 -2.77
N ARG A 212 -25.75 -12.87 -3.66
CA ARG A 212 -24.83 -11.75 -3.41
C ARG A 212 -25.34 -10.50 -4.13
N PRO A 213 -26.46 -9.91 -3.66
CA PRO A 213 -27.10 -8.75 -4.33
C PRO A 213 -26.24 -7.47 -4.21
N ASP A 214 -25.49 -7.32 -3.12
CA ASP A 214 -24.53 -6.24 -2.93
C ASP A 214 -23.10 -6.78 -3.04
N VAL A 215 -22.47 -6.54 -4.19
CA VAL A 215 -21.11 -6.98 -4.48
C VAL A 215 -20.04 -6.23 -3.68
N PHE A 216 -20.39 -5.09 -3.10
CA PHE A 216 -19.45 -4.29 -2.31
C PHE A 216 -19.40 -4.68 -0.84
N ALA A 217 -20.36 -5.46 -0.35
CA ALA A 217 -20.43 -5.86 1.05
C ALA A 217 -19.18 -6.63 1.55
N ASP A 218 -18.48 -7.32 0.64
CA ASP A 218 -17.28 -8.10 0.94
C ASP A 218 -16.07 -7.74 0.04
N THR A 219 -16.15 -6.66 -0.75
CA THR A 219 -15.04 -6.21 -1.59
C THR A 219 -14.68 -4.74 -1.39
N ASN A 220 -15.55 -3.96 -0.74
CA ASN A 220 -15.29 -2.56 -0.43
C ASN A 220 -14.89 -2.37 1.02
N ALA A 221 -13.66 -1.92 1.28
CA ALA A 221 -13.13 -1.72 2.62
C ALA A 221 -14.03 -0.84 3.50
N ALA A 222 -14.64 0.18 2.89
CA ALA A 222 -15.53 1.12 3.59
C ALA A 222 -16.85 0.50 4.06
N GLU A 223 -17.29 -0.65 3.52
CA GLU A 223 -18.46 -1.39 3.99
C GLU A 223 -18.17 -2.28 5.21
N LEU A 224 -16.89 -2.51 5.51
CA LEU A 224 -16.44 -3.33 6.64
C LEU A 224 -16.10 -2.50 7.89
N MET A 225 -16.36 -1.20 7.87
CA MET A 225 -16.14 -0.30 9.01
C MET A 225 -17.29 -0.40 10.04
N PRO A 226 -17.02 -0.21 11.36
CA PRO A 226 -15.70 -0.12 11.96
C PRO A 226 -15.03 -1.50 11.99
N ASN A 227 -13.72 -1.53 11.78
CA ASN A 227 -12.94 -2.78 11.79
C ASN A 227 -11.79 -2.78 12.80
N GLY A 228 -11.65 -1.69 13.56
CA GLY A 228 -10.66 -1.49 14.60
C GLY A 228 -9.25 -1.21 14.06
N SER A 229 -9.13 -0.78 12.79
CA SER A 229 -7.84 -0.43 12.22
C SER A 229 -7.38 0.98 12.58
N HIS A 230 -6.06 1.17 12.54
CA HIS A 230 -5.39 2.46 12.49
C HIS A 230 -4.88 2.67 11.06
N THR A 231 -5.56 3.48 10.29
CA THR A 231 -5.24 3.70 8.88
C THR A 231 -4.56 5.05 8.67
N VAL A 232 -3.39 5.04 8.06
CA VAL A 232 -2.73 6.26 7.56
C VAL A 232 -2.81 6.25 6.04
N LEU A 233 -3.53 7.24 5.48
CA LEU A 233 -3.60 7.44 4.04
C LEU A 233 -2.54 8.47 3.66
N ILE A 234 -1.58 8.05 2.85
CA ILE A 234 -0.50 8.90 2.35
C ILE A 234 -0.75 9.12 0.86
N THR A 235 -0.74 10.37 0.42
CA THR A 235 -0.96 10.70 -1.00
C THR A 235 -0.10 11.87 -1.42
N GLY A 236 0.39 11.84 -2.65
CA GLY A 236 1.11 12.94 -3.25
C GLY A 236 0.21 14.15 -3.49
N GLU A 237 0.72 15.35 -3.23
CA GLU A 237 0.01 16.60 -3.53
C GLU A 237 -0.40 16.70 -5.00
N LEU A 238 0.42 16.14 -5.90
CA LEU A 238 0.23 16.13 -7.34
C LEU A 238 -0.34 14.79 -7.87
N ASP A 239 -0.83 13.92 -6.99
CA ASP A 239 -1.45 12.66 -7.39
C ASP A 239 -2.77 12.92 -8.14
N THR A 240 -2.80 12.53 -9.42
CA THR A 240 -3.99 12.61 -10.29
C THR A 240 -4.71 11.27 -10.44
N VAL A 241 -4.11 10.17 -9.99
CA VAL A 241 -4.68 8.82 -10.04
C VAL A 241 -5.59 8.59 -8.83
N SER A 242 -5.08 8.88 -7.63
CA SER A 242 -5.82 8.87 -6.36
C SER A 242 -5.60 10.21 -5.65
N PRO A 243 -6.33 11.26 -6.05
CA PRO A 243 -6.06 12.61 -5.56
C PRO A 243 -6.30 12.73 -4.06
N PRO A 244 -5.68 13.72 -3.37
CA PRO A 244 -5.82 13.92 -1.94
C PRO A 244 -7.25 13.91 -1.41
N ARG A 245 -8.22 14.34 -2.24
CA ARG A 245 -9.65 14.31 -1.88
C ARG A 245 -10.10 12.86 -1.55
N ALA A 246 -9.69 11.86 -2.35
CA ALA A 246 -10.07 10.46 -2.11
C ALA A 246 -9.59 9.96 -0.74
N ALA A 247 -8.35 10.31 -0.35
CA ALA A 247 -7.82 9.99 0.98
C ALA A 247 -8.61 10.69 2.11
N HIS A 248 -8.96 11.97 1.94
CA HIS A 248 -9.75 12.71 2.91
C HIS A 248 -11.17 12.16 3.07
N ASP A 249 -11.85 11.82 1.97
CA ASP A 249 -13.21 11.28 1.97
C ASP A 249 -13.24 9.91 2.68
N TYR A 250 -12.29 9.02 2.37
CA TYR A 250 -12.16 7.72 3.06
C TYR A 250 -11.86 7.90 4.55
N ALA A 251 -10.91 8.77 4.91
CA ALA A 251 -10.57 9.00 6.31
C ALA A 251 -11.74 9.60 7.10
N ALA A 252 -12.52 10.48 6.50
CA ALA A 252 -13.73 11.04 7.13
C ALA A 252 -14.75 9.94 7.40
N ARG A 253 -14.97 9.03 6.43
CA ARG A 253 -15.88 7.88 6.56
C ARG A 253 -15.42 6.91 7.65
N ALA A 254 -14.12 6.58 7.69
CA ALA A 254 -13.54 5.71 8.71
C ALA A 254 -13.73 6.28 10.12
N ARG A 255 -13.42 7.56 10.32
CA ARG A 255 -13.62 8.23 11.62
C ARG A 255 -15.09 8.31 12.03
N ALA A 256 -15.99 8.58 11.08
CA ALA A 256 -17.43 8.59 11.34
C ALA A 256 -17.96 7.21 11.76
N ALA A 257 -17.34 6.13 11.29
CA ALA A 257 -17.66 4.76 11.68
C ALA A 257 -17.01 4.33 13.01
N GLY A 258 -16.09 5.11 13.57
CA GLY A 258 -15.41 4.82 14.84
C GLY A 258 -14.00 4.25 14.72
N ASP A 259 -13.47 4.11 13.50
CA ASP A 259 -12.08 3.72 13.26
C ASP A 259 -11.12 4.93 13.37
N THR A 260 -9.83 4.66 13.55
CA THR A 260 -8.80 5.70 13.55
C THR A 260 -8.24 5.86 12.14
N ALA A 261 -8.34 7.08 11.59
CA ALA A 261 -7.78 7.38 10.29
C ALA A 261 -7.14 8.77 10.23
N SER A 262 -6.00 8.89 9.58
CA SER A 262 -5.29 10.15 9.33
C SER A 262 -4.82 10.24 7.88
N VAL A 263 -4.56 11.46 7.42
CA VAL A 263 -4.07 11.74 6.07
C VAL A 263 -2.75 12.47 6.15
N VAL A 264 -1.79 12.05 5.33
CA VAL A 264 -0.49 12.69 5.13
C VAL A 264 -0.37 13.07 3.66
N ILE A 265 -0.18 14.35 3.38
CA ILE A 265 0.08 14.85 2.03
C ILE A 265 1.59 14.97 1.83
N LEU A 266 2.10 14.41 0.73
CA LEU A 266 3.51 14.50 0.34
C LEU A 266 3.69 15.70 -0.61
N PRO A 267 4.34 16.78 -0.15
CA PRO A 267 4.47 17.98 -0.96
C PRO A 267 5.23 17.73 -2.26
N GLY A 268 4.69 18.20 -3.38
CA GLY A 268 5.29 18.11 -4.71
C GLY A 268 5.42 16.69 -5.26
N ALA A 269 4.90 15.67 -4.58
CA ALA A 269 4.97 14.27 -4.98
C ALA A 269 3.81 13.88 -5.91
N SER A 270 4.07 13.01 -6.86
CA SER A 270 3.08 12.32 -7.70
C SER A 270 2.64 11.02 -7.06
N HIS A 271 1.70 10.32 -7.70
CA HIS A 271 1.27 8.96 -7.36
C HIS A 271 2.42 7.95 -7.23
N TYR A 272 3.48 8.13 -8.00
CA TYR A 272 4.59 7.17 -8.11
C TYR A 272 5.72 7.45 -7.13
N ASP A 273 5.85 8.69 -6.64
CA ASP A 273 6.81 9.07 -5.60
C ASP A 273 6.53 8.36 -4.27
N GLU A 274 5.29 7.99 -4.03
CA GLU A 274 4.81 7.42 -2.77
C GLU A 274 5.48 6.09 -2.42
N VAL A 275 5.93 5.32 -3.42
CA VAL A 275 6.56 4.00 -3.25
C VAL A 275 8.05 3.99 -3.57
N ALA A 276 8.58 5.10 -4.06
CA ALA A 276 9.97 5.17 -4.46
C ALA A 276 10.87 5.52 -3.27
N ALA A 277 11.65 4.56 -2.81
CA ALA A 277 12.63 4.80 -1.74
C ALA A 277 13.72 5.82 -2.13
N SER A 278 13.90 6.07 -3.42
CA SER A 278 14.80 7.10 -3.96
C SER A 278 14.17 8.50 -4.00
N SER A 279 12.84 8.61 -3.90
CA SER A 279 12.14 9.89 -3.86
C SER A 279 12.38 10.63 -2.55
N PRO A 280 12.47 11.97 -2.56
CA PRO A 280 12.46 12.79 -1.34
C PRO A 280 11.25 12.51 -0.42
N ALA A 281 10.13 12.07 -0.99
CA ALA A 281 8.91 11.70 -0.27
C ALA A 281 9.12 10.56 0.73
N PHE A 282 10.07 9.64 0.46
CA PHE A 282 10.38 8.53 1.36
C PHE A 282 10.79 8.98 2.77
N LYS A 283 11.40 10.16 2.90
CA LYS A 283 11.75 10.75 4.20
C LYS A 283 10.54 11.06 5.07
N LEU A 284 9.35 11.23 4.45
CA LEU A 284 8.09 11.44 5.17
C LEU A 284 7.32 10.13 5.35
N VAL A 285 7.49 9.17 4.45
CA VAL A 285 6.82 7.86 4.50
C VAL A 285 7.47 6.94 5.56
N LEU A 286 8.80 6.87 5.61
CA LEU A 286 9.52 5.97 6.52
C LEU A 286 9.19 6.19 8.00
N PRO A 287 9.13 7.42 8.55
CA PRO A 287 8.74 7.64 9.95
C PRO A 287 7.32 7.12 10.26
N VAL A 288 6.38 7.23 9.32
CA VAL A 288 5.02 6.69 9.49
C VAL A 288 5.05 5.17 9.62
N ILE A 289 5.85 4.49 8.77
CA ILE A 289 6.02 3.03 8.83
C ILE A 289 6.68 2.62 10.16
N ARG A 290 7.73 3.30 10.58
CA ARG A 290 8.42 3.03 11.85
C ARG A 290 7.48 3.17 13.05
N LYS A 291 6.66 4.24 13.07
CA LYS A 291 5.66 4.48 14.12
C LYS A 291 4.61 3.35 14.16
N ALA A 292 4.07 2.93 13.01
CA ALA A 292 3.11 1.83 12.93
C ALA A 292 3.69 0.52 13.47
N LEU A 293 4.99 0.29 13.28
CA LEU A 293 5.72 -0.87 13.80
C LEU A 293 6.26 -0.68 15.23
N ARG A 294 5.98 0.44 15.88
CA ARG A 294 6.46 0.78 17.24
C ARG A 294 7.98 0.73 17.35
N LEU A 295 8.67 1.17 16.31
CA LEU A 295 10.12 1.30 16.29
C LEU A 295 10.52 2.69 16.80
N ALA A 296 11.61 2.76 17.55
CA ALA A 296 12.18 4.04 17.96
C ALA A 296 12.64 4.86 16.75
N ASP A 297 12.56 6.18 16.86
CA ASP A 297 13.02 7.12 15.82
C ASP A 297 14.53 7.01 15.56
#